data_b5c8075cd56357e9929b80f8d0f107b0
#
_entry.id   b5c8075cd56357e9929b80f8d0f107b0
#
_cell.length_a   1.000
_cell.length_b   1.000
_cell.length_c   1.000
_cell.angle_alpha   90.00
_cell.angle_beta   90.00
_cell.angle_gamma   90.00
#
_symmetry.space_group_name_H-M   'P 1'
#
loop_
_entity.id
_entity.type
_entity.pdbx_description
1 polymer ?
#
loop_
_entity_poly.entity_id
_entity_poly.type
_entity_poly.pdbx_seq_one_letter_code
_entity_poly.pdbx_strand_id
1 'polypeptide(L)'
;MNASLLAEISRGGIKNIEVWCAHPHFNYAEQQAIRELASGLEEYGLVLHSLHAPTQRDLAPGRESGFPISISDPERVRRIDAVDEVKRALEVAERIPFRYLIQHIGNNRQAADGRSFDAAFNSLEHLVVFAKNRGVTIAVENTPGEFGCAASLQQFVKETHLKDLRYCFDIGHAHIDTGVAASLELMHERIVTTHLHDNHGEKDEHLLPGEGTIDWDAAMKTLRANPKELPLVLELKEKAAGDPSLDKVCEAFDKLEETAEKAVEGA
;
A
#
# COMPACT_ATOMS: atom_id res chain seq x y z
N MET A 1 -11.71 13.17 -0.94
CA MET A 1 -11.70 12.83 0.51
C MET A 1 -12.76 13.68 1.19
N ASN A 2 -13.61 13.07 2.04
CA ASN A 2 -14.75 13.75 2.66
C ASN A 2 -14.40 14.13 4.12
N ALA A 3 -14.65 15.38 4.53
CA ALA A 3 -14.41 15.86 5.91
C ALA A 3 -15.16 15.05 6.98
N SER A 4 -16.38 14.55 6.66
CA SER A 4 -17.14 13.67 7.56
C SER A 4 -16.37 12.38 7.88
N LEU A 5 -15.76 11.76 6.87
CA LEU A 5 -14.96 10.54 7.05
C LEU A 5 -13.73 10.80 7.92
N LEU A 6 -13.01 11.90 7.73
CA LEU A 6 -11.86 12.26 8.55
C LEU A 6 -12.26 12.48 10.02
N ALA A 7 -13.40 13.15 10.23
CA ALA A 7 -13.96 13.34 11.56
C ALA A 7 -14.34 12.01 12.25
N GLU A 8 -14.88 11.07 11.50
CA GLU A 8 -15.23 9.74 11.99
C GLU A 8 -13.98 8.94 12.37
N ILE A 9 -12.97 8.90 11.49
CA ILE A 9 -11.68 8.25 11.73
C ILE A 9 -11.04 8.77 13.01
N SER A 10 -10.98 10.10 13.17
CA SER A 10 -10.43 10.73 14.39
C SER A 10 -11.22 10.37 15.64
N ARG A 11 -12.56 10.32 15.57
CA ARG A 11 -13.42 9.90 16.71
C ARG A 11 -13.22 8.43 17.09
N GLY A 12 -12.88 7.56 16.11
CA GLY A 12 -12.51 6.16 16.35
C GLY A 12 -11.12 5.98 16.98
N GLY A 13 -10.39 7.07 17.27
CA GLY A 13 -9.06 7.01 17.89
C GLY A 13 -7.91 6.73 16.92
N ILE A 14 -8.20 6.50 15.66
CA ILE A 14 -7.19 6.31 14.62
C ILE A 14 -6.47 7.63 14.36
N LYS A 15 -5.15 7.63 14.38
CA LYS A 15 -4.32 8.84 14.20
C LYS A 15 -3.60 8.90 12.87
N ASN A 16 -3.24 7.76 12.33
CA ASN A 16 -2.47 7.66 11.10
C ASN A 16 -3.34 7.06 10.01
N ILE A 17 -3.29 7.65 8.82
CA ILE A 17 -4.05 7.17 7.67
C ILE A 17 -3.15 7.00 6.46
N GLU A 18 -3.53 6.08 5.61
CA GLU A 18 -3.08 6.01 4.23
C GLU A 18 -4.18 6.55 3.31
N VAL A 19 -3.79 7.22 2.24
CA VAL A 19 -4.73 7.74 1.24
C VAL A 19 -4.37 7.19 -0.12
N TRP A 20 -5.35 6.60 -0.79
CA TRP A 20 -5.17 6.09 -2.13
C TRP A 20 -5.29 7.19 -3.18
N CYS A 21 -4.28 7.32 -4.04
CA CYS A 21 -4.23 8.26 -5.15
C CYS A 21 -5.08 7.77 -6.32
N ALA A 22 -6.40 7.90 -6.20
CA ALA A 22 -7.37 7.51 -7.23
C ALA A 22 -8.59 8.43 -7.23
N HIS A 23 -9.07 8.81 -8.43
CA HIS A 23 -10.38 9.44 -8.55
C HIS A 23 -11.51 8.41 -8.36
N PRO A 24 -12.58 8.74 -7.70
CA PRO A 24 -12.94 10.04 -7.07
C PRO A 24 -12.43 10.19 -5.62
N HIS A 25 -11.61 9.28 -5.13
CA HIS A 25 -11.15 9.25 -3.75
C HIS A 25 -10.35 10.48 -3.37
N PHE A 26 -9.20 10.66 -4.04
CA PHE A 26 -8.30 11.78 -3.84
C PHE A 26 -7.67 12.20 -5.17
N ASN A 27 -7.99 13.41 -5.63
CA ASN A 27 -7.38 14.00 -6.81
C ASN A 27 -6.04 14.63 -6.45
N TYR A 28 -4.98 13.83 -6.43
CA TYR A 28 -3.62 14.24 -6.09
C TYR A 28 -3.00 15.23 -7.09
N ALA A 29 -3.59 15.40 -8.28
CA ALA A 29 -3.13 16.37 -9.27
C ALA A 29 -3.77 17.76 -9.09
N GLU A 30 -4.82 17.88 -8.25
CA GLU A 30 -5.57 19.11 -8.06
C GLU A 30 -5.16 19.81 -6.76
N GLN A 31 -4.64 21.02 -6.88
CA GLN A 31 -4.17 21.80 -5.74
C GLN A 31 -5.27 22.09 -4.71
N GLN A 32 -6.53 22.18 -5.14
CA GLN A 32 -7.65 22.38 -4.22
C GLN A 32 -7.90 21.15 -3.36
N ALA A 33 -7.91 19.94 -3.97
CA ALA A 33 -8.08 18.69 -3.24
C ALA A 33 -6.93 18.45 -2.22
N ILE A 34 -5.70 18.82 -2.59
CA ILE A 34 -4.55 18.74 -1.67
C ILE A 34 -4.73 19.69 -0.48
N ARG A 35 -5.18 20.94 -0.72
CA ARG A 35 -5.46 21.89 0.37
C ARG A 35 -6.59 21.41 1.28
N GLU A 36 -7.66 20.88 0.73
CA GLU A 36 -8.79 20.35 1.48
C GLU A 36 -8.38 19.18 2.37
N LEU A 37 -7.57 18.25 1.83
CA LEU A 37 -7.01 17.16 2.62
C LEU A 37 -6.11 17.71 3.74
N ALA A 38 -5.20 18.62 3.44
CA ALA A 38 -4.30 19.22 4.44
C ALA A 38 -5.08 19.87 5.60
N SER A 39 -6.11 20.67 5.26
CA SER A 39 -6.95 21.32 6.28
C SER A 39 -7.74 20.32 7.11
N GLY A 40 -8.28 19.26 6.49
CA GLY A 40 -8.99 18.22 7.23
C GLY A 40 -8.07 17.42 8.17
N LEU A 41 -6.85 17.09 7.72
CA LEU A 41 -5.87 16.41 8.58
C LEU A 41 -5.51 17.27 9.80
N GLU A 42 -5.27 18.57 9.61
CA GLU A 42 -4.99 19.52 10.69
C GLU A 42 -6.19 19.66 11.64
N GLU A 43 -7.40 19.84 11.11
CA GLU A 43 -8.63 20.02 11.88
C GLU A 43 -8.93 18.83 12.79
N TYR A 44 -8.72 17.60 12.30
CA TYR A 44 -9.04 16.37 13.04
C TYR A 44 -7.83 15.72 13.70
N GLY A 45 -6.66 16.34 13.66
CA GLY A 45 -5.44 15.83 14.30
C GLY A 45 -4.93 14.51 13.71
N LEU A 46 -5.15 14.30 12.41
CA LEU A 46 -4.72 13.11 11.68
C LEU A 46 -3.36 13.33 11.01
N VAL A 47 -2.59 12.26 10.89
CA VAL A 47 -1.30 12.25 10.22
C VAL A 47 -1.40 11.41 8.95
N LEU A 48 -0.97 11.97 7.83
CA LEU A 48 -0.80 11.20 6.60
C LEU A 48 0.46 10.34 6.74
N HIS A 49 0.26 9.04 6.98
CA HIS A 49 1.35 8.08 7.11
C HIS A 49 1.96 7.74 5.75
N SER A 50 1.11 7.41 4.81
CA SER A 50 1.48 7.00 3.46
C SER A 50 0.45 7.44 2.42
N LEU A 51 0.91 7.49 1.17
CA LEU A 51 0.04 7.52 0.00
C LEU A 51 0.20 6.22 -0.77
N HIS A 52 -0.91 5.62 -1.20
CA HIS A 52 -0.87 4.57 -2.19
C HIS A 52 -0.78 5.19 -3.59
N ALA A 53 0.21 4.83 -4.37
CA ALA A 53 0.42 5.34 -5.71
C ALA A 53 -0.76 4.99 -6.65
N PRO A 54 -1.03 5.81 -7.67
CA PRO A 54 -2.11 5.53 -8.60
C PRO A 54 -1.83 4.24 -9.39
N THR A 55 -2.80 3.33 -9.39
CA THR A 55 -2.75 2.07 -10.14
C THR A 55 -3.53 2.12 -11.45
N GLN A 56 -4.41 3.11 -11.57
CA GLN A 56 -5.26 3.31 -12.74
C GLN A 56 -5.40 4.80 -13.05
N ARG A 57 -5.49 5.13 -14.33
CA ARG A 57 -5.93 6.48 -14.75
C ARG A 57 -7.43 6.62 -14.55
N ASP A 58 -7.86 7.86 -14.46
CA ASP A 58 -9.25 8.20 -14.31
C ASP A 58 -10.17 7.44 -15.26
N LEU A 59 -11.31 7.06 -14.72
CA LEU A 59 -12.38 6.47 -15.50
C LEU A 59 -12.88 7.51 -16.53
N ALA A 60 -12.70 7.20 -17.81
CA ALA A 60 -13.46 7.92 -18.82
C ALA A 60 -14.96 7.65 -18.60
N PRO A 61 -15.85 8.65 -18.82
CA PRO A 61 -17.27 8.45 -18.67
C PRO A 61 -17.77 7.20 -19.41
N GLY A 62 -18.46 6.30 -18.70
CA GLY A 62 -19.03 5.07 -19.25
C GLY A 62 -18.08 3.85 -19.25
N ARG A 63 -16.92 3.90 -18.60
CA ARG A 63 -16.05 2.74 -18.38
C ARG A 63 -16.06 2.29 -16.93
N GLU A 64 -16.05 0.98 -16.72
CA GLU A 64 -16.01 0.37 -15.38
C GLU A 64 -14.62 0.36 -14.75
N SER A 65 -13.56 0.49 -15.56
CA SER A 65 -12.18 0.55 -15.10
C SER A 65 -11.34 1.53 -15.92
N GLY A 66 -10.42 2.23 -15.26
CA GLY A 66 -9.42 3.09 -15.88
C GLY A 66 -8.35 2.29 -16.65
N PHE A 67 -7.48 2.99 -17.39
CA PHE A 67 -6.30 2.37 -17.96
C PHE A 67 -5.28 2.09 -16.86
N PRO A 68 -4.70 0.88 -16.79
CA PRO A 68 -3.67 0.56 -15.81
C PRO A 68 -2.48 1.53 -15.91
N ILE A 69 -1.99 1.95 -14.77
CA ILE A 69 -0.73 2.66 -14.62
C ILE A 69 0.31 1.62 -14.15
N SER A 70 1.37 1.43 -14.95
CA SER A 70 2.44 0.51 -14.58
C SER A 70 3.80 1.12 -14.87
N ILE A 71 4.60 1.26 -13.82
CA ILE A 71 5.98 1.76 -13.92
C ILE A 71 6.93 0.77 -14.59
N SER A 72 6.48 -0.47 -14.79
CA SER A 72 7.20 -1.54 -15.47
C SER A 72 6.63 -1.84 -16.87
N ASP A 73 5.78 -0.97 -17.42
CA ASP A 73 5.28 -1.15 -18.79
C ASP A 73 6.45 -1.15 -19.78
N PRO A 74 6.64 -2.23 -20.57
CA PRO A 74 7.72 -2.31 -21.54
C PRO A 74 7.61 -1.26 -22.65
N GLU A 75 6.40 -0.72 -22.90
CA GLU A 75 6.22 0.39 -23.81
C GLU A 75 6.63 1.72 -23.16
N ARG A 76 7.68 2.33 -23.73
CA ARG A 76 8.31 3.53 -23.16
C ARG A 76 7.35 4.69 -22.92
N VAL A 77 6.42 4.95 -23.85
CA VAL A 77 5.48 6.09 -23.71
C VAL A 77 4.57 5.89 -22.52
N ARG A 78 3.96 4.69 -22.39
CA ARG A 78 3.08 4.37 -21.26
C ARG A 78 3.84 4.42 -19.93
N ARG A 79 5.09 3.93 -19.93
CA ARG A 79 5.94 3.96 -18.74
C ARG A 79 6.30 5.38 -18.31
N ILE A 80 6.66 6.26 -19.24
CA ILE A 80 6.92 7.68 -18.93
C ILE A 80 5.68 8.32 -18.31
N ASP A 81 4.53 8.11 -18.91
CA ASP A 81 3.26 8.61 -18.39
C ASP A 81 2.96 8.05 -16.99
N ALA A 82 3.24 6.76 -16.73
CA ALA A 82 3.06 6.15 -15.42
C ALA A 82 4.01 6.75 -14.37
N VAL A 83 5.28 6.95 -14.73
CA VAL A 83 6.27 7.59 -13.85
C VAL A 83 5.87 9.04 -13.54
N ASP A 84 5.32 9.76 -14.49
CA ASP A 84 4.88 11.14 -14.26
C ASP A 84 3.64 11.19 -13.35
N GLU A 85 2.72 10.23 -13.43
CA GLU A 85 1.62 10.12 -12.47
C GLU A 85 2.12 9.83 -11.04
N VAL A 86 3.08 8.92 -10.90
CA VAL A 86 3.69 8.63 -9.57
C VAL A 86 4.42 9.85 -9.02
N LYS A 87 5.11 10.63 -9.85
CA LYS A 87 5.74 11.89 -9.43
C LYS A 87 4.73 12.91 -8.93
N ARG A 88 3.57 13.06 -9.60
CA ARG A 88 2.48 13.94 -9.12
C ARG A 88 1.98 13.53 -7.74
N ALA A 89 1.84 12.22 -7.47
CA ALA A 89 1.52 11.74 -6.14
C ALA A 89 2.62 12.09 -5.11
N LEU A 90 3.89 11.99 -5.48
CA LEU A 90 5.02 12.38 -4.62
C LEU A 90 5.07 13.90 -4.36
N GLU A 91 4.61 14.73 -5.29
CA GLU A 91 4.57 16.19 -5.13
C GLU A 91 3.58 16.64 -4.04
N VAL A 92 2.62 15.80 -3.65
CA VAL A 92 1.75 16.04 -2.49
C VAL A 92 2.58 16.30 -1.23
N ALA A 93 3.76 15.66 -1.09
CA ALA A 93 4.67 15.84 0.05
C ALA A 93 5.16 17.29 0.23
N GLU A 94 5.12 18.10 -0.81
CA GLU A 94 5.49 19.52 -0.74
C GLU A 94 4.49 20.34 0.11
N ARG A 95 3.27 19.82 0.27
CA ARG A 95 2.20 20.46 1.06
C ARG A 95 1.83 19.65 2.29
N ILE A 96 1.75 18.33 2.19
CA ILE A 96 1.38 17.40 3.25
C ILE A 96 2.51 16.40 3.42
N PRO A 97 3.40 16.54 4.41
CA PRO A 97 4.45 15.57 4.64
C PRO A 97 3.89 14.17 4.93
N PHE A 98 4.46 13.14 4.30
CA PHE A 98 4.17 11.74 4.57
C PHE A 98 5.44 10.90 4.44
N ARG A 99 5.43 9.67 5.00
CA ARG A 99 6.64 8.85 5.09
C ARG A 99 6.85 7.95 3.88
N TYR A 100 5.79 7.30 3.41
CA TYR A 100 5.90 6.24 2.41
C TYR A 100 4.97 6.47 1.23
N LEU A 101 5.48 6.23 0.04
CA LEU A 101 4.65 6.00 -1.14
C LEU A 101 4.62 4.50 -1.39
N ILE A 102 3.43 3.90 -1.29
CA ILE A 102 3.23 2.49 -1.60
C ILE A 102 3.11 2.34 -3.11
N GLN A 103 3.91 1.45 -3.69
CA GLN A 103 4.02 1.34 -5.14
C GLN A 103 3.98 -0.12 -5.59
N HIS A 104 3.08 -0.46 -6.48
CA HIS A 104 3.12 -1.72 -7.19
C HIS A 104 4.24 -1.71 -8.24
N ILE A 105 5.05 -2.76 -8.29
CA ILE A 105 6.10 -2.86 -9.30
C ILE A 105 5.53 -3.08 -10.70
N GLY A 106 4.40 -3.77 -10.79
CA GLY A 106 3.67 -4.09 -12.01
C GLY A 106 2.20 -4.33 -11.72
N ASN A 107 1.52 -5.00 -12.60
CA ASN A 107 0.15 -5.47 -12.40
C ASN A 107 0.10 -7.01 -12.46
N ASN A 108 -0.98 -7.61 -11.95
CA ASN A 108 -1.17 -9.05 -11.83
C ASN A 108 -1.19 -9.83 -13.17
N ARG A 109 -1.20 -9.14 -14.31
CA ARG A 109 -1.16 -9.74 -15.67
C ARG A 109 0.19 -9.60 -16.34
N GLN A 110 1.13 -8.93 -15.68
CA GLN A 110 2.43 -8.63 -16.26
C GLN A 110 3.40 -9.78 -16.01
N ALA A 111 4.01 -10.29 -17.07
CA ALA A 111 5.02 -11.33 -16.97
C ALA A 111 6.31 -10.77 -16.31
N ALA A 112 6.97 -11.60 -15.52
CA ALA A 112 8.29 -11.33 -14.95
C ALA A 112 9.39 -11.56 -16.01
N ASP A 113 9.34 -10.81 -17.12
CA ASP A 113 10.34 -10.90 -18.18
C ASP A 113 11.41 -9.79 -18.06
N GLY A 114 12.51 -9.94 -18.82
CA GLY A 114 13.62 -9.00 -18.79
C GLY A 114 13.21 -7.57 -19.21
N ARG A 115 12.17 -7.41 -20.05
CA ARG A 115 11.71 -6.07 -20.47
C ARG A 115 10.97 -5.36 -19.35
N SER A 116 10.11 -6.10 -18.66
CA SER A 116 9.39 -5.59 -17.49
C SER A 116 10.35 -5.28 -16.35
N PHE A 117 11.37 -6.13 -16.15
CA PHE A 117 12.42 -5.91 -15.16
C PHE A 117 13.22 -4.63 -15.44
N ASP A 118 13.75 -4.46 -16.65
CA ASP A 118 14.50 -3.26 -17.05
C ASP A 118 13.63 -2.00 -16.97
N ALA A 119 12.36 -2.11 -17.34
CA ALA A 119 11.41 -1.02 -17.26
C ALA A 119 11.16 -0.58 -15.81
N ALA A 120 10.94 -1.53 -14.90
CA ALA A 120 10.79 -1.27 -13.48
C ALA A 120 12.05 -0.66 -12.87
N PHE A 121 13.22 -1.23 -13.18
CA PHE A 121 14.50 -0.71 -12.70
C PHE A 121 14.71 0.75 -13.09
N ASN A 122 14.60 1.06 -14.39
CA ASN A 122 14.75 2.44 -14.88
C ASN A 122 13.77 3.42 -14.22
N SER A 123 12.53 2.99 -13.98
CA SER A 123 11.52 3.82 -13.34
C SER A 123 11.82 4.05 -11.87
N LEU A 124 12.12 2.99 -11.12
CA LEU A 124 12.37 3.06 -9.68
C LEU A 124 13.67 3.79 -9.36
N GLU A 125 14.72 3.66 -10.18
CA GLU A 125 15.96 4.43 -10.02
C GLU A 125 15.68 5.93 -10.00
N HIS A 126 14.85 6.43 -10.92
CA HIS A 126 14.45 7.84 -10.95
C HIS A 126 13.48 8.22 -9.82
N LEU A 127 12.49 7.37 -9.57
CA LEU A 127 11.45 7.64 -8.56
C LEU A 127 12.01 7.67 -7.14
N VAL A 128 12.95 6.78 -6.81
CA VAL A 128 13.60 6.75 -5.49
C VAL A 128 14.34 8.05 -5.21
N VAL A 129 15.07 8.59 -6.18
CA VAL A 129 15.75 9.88 -6.04
C VAL A 129 14.75 11.03 -5.92
N PHE A 130 13.69 11.00 -6.72
CA PHE A 130 12.65 12.03 -6.71
C PHE A 130 11.89 12.07 -5.38
N ALA A 131 11.57 10.89 -4.82
CA ALA A 131 10.92 10.73 -3.51
C ALA A 131 11.83 11.19 -2.37
N LYS A 132 13.09 10.77 -2.37
CA LYS A 132 14.08 11.11 -1.34
C LYS A 132 14.26 12.62 -1.19
N ASN A 133 14.26 13.39 -2.28
CA ASN A 133 14.35 14.84 -2.26
C ASN A 133 13.13 15.52 -1.60
N ARG A 134 12.03 14.76 -1.39
CA ARG A 134 10.79 15.20 -0.70
C ARG A 134 10.63 14.57 0.69
N GLY A 135 11.65 13.86 1.16
CA GLY A 135 11.60 13.16 2.44
C GLY A 135 10.72 11.90 2.44
N VAL A 136 10.33 11.41 1.25
CA VAL A 136 9.48 10.23 1.08
C VAL A 136 10.34 9.02 0.72
N THR A 137 9.98 7.86 1.26
CA THR A 137 10.55 6.56 0.90
C THR A 137 9.55 5.78 0.05
N ILE A 138 10.00 5.21 -1.06
CA ILE A 138 9.17 4.28 -1.84
C ILE A 138 9.19 2.92 -1.16
N ALA A 139 8.01 2.40 -0.85
CA ALA A 139 7.79 1.06 -0.35
C ALA A 139 7.07 0.24 -1.43
N VAL A 140 7.78 -0.71 -2.04
CA VAL A 140 7.19 -1.59 -3.05
C VAL A 140 6.38 -2.66 -2.34
N GLU A 141 5.14 -2.83 -2.78
CA GLU A 141 4.19 -3.78 -2.22
C GLU A 141 4.26 -5.12 -2.93
N ASN A 142 4.19 -6.22 -2.15
CA ASN A 142 3.98 -7.53 -2.75
C ASN A 142 2.53 -7.64 -3.24
N THR A 143 2.39 -7.97 -4.50
CA THR A 143 1.09 -8.17 -5.17
C THR A 143 1.00 -9.56 -5.77
N PRO A 144 -0.19 -10.14 -5.91
CA PRO A 144 -0.35 -11.41 -6.60
C PRO A 144 0.18 -11.36 -8.03
N GLY A 145 0.76 -12.47 -8.49
CA GLY A 145 1.28 -12.61 -9.85
C GLY A 145 2.80 -12.70 -9.94
N GLU A 146 3.28 -13.09 -11.12
CA GLU A 146 4.68 -13.47 -11.32
C GLU A 146 5.68 -12.36 -10.99
N PHE A 147 5.35 -11.10 -11.29
CA PHE A 147 6.29 -10.00 -11.16
C PHE A 147 6.23 -9.29 -9.81
N GLY A 148 5.05 -9.29 -9.16
CA GLY A 148 4.81 -8.60 -7.89
C GLY A 148 4.99 -9.47 -6.64
N CYS A 149 5.12 -10.78 -6.75
CA CYS A 149 5.22 -11.67 -5.59
C CYS A 149 6.49 -11.44 -4.76
N ALA A 150 6.48 -11.85 -3.50
CA ALA A 150 7.57 -11.65 -2.56
C ALA A 150 8.94 -12.12 -3.08
N ALA A 151 8.98 -13.29 -3.74
CA ALA A 151 10.20 -13.85 -4.31
C ALA A 151 10.77 -12.99 -5.44
N SER A 152 9.91 -12.53 -6.35
CA SER A 152 10.31 -11.64 -7.46
C SER A 152 10.79 -10.27 -6.96
N LEU A 153 10.14 -9.71 -5.94
CA LEU A 153 10.57 -8.46 -5.33
C LEU A 153 11.93 -8.59 -4.64
N GLN A 154 12.16 -9.69 -3.91
CA GLN A 154 13.46 -9.96 -3.29
C GLN A 154 14.55 -10.07 -4.36
N GLN A 155 14.32 -10.85 -5.43
CA GLN A 155 15.25 -10.98 -6.55
C GLN A 155 15.51 -9.63 -7.22
N PHE A 156 14.46 -8.86 -7.51
CA PHE A 156 14.57 -7.53 -8.11
C PHE A 156 15.49 -6.61 -7.30
N VAL A 157 15.26 -6.49 -5.99
CA VAL A 157 16.07 -5.64 -5.12
C VAL A 157 17.52 -6.13 -5.02
N LYS A 158 17.72 -7.45 -4.99
CA LYS A 158 19.06 -8.07 -4.97
C LYS A 158 19.86 -7.77 -6.24
N GLU A 159 19.21 -7.83 -7.41
CA GLU A 159 19.88 -7.61 -8.70
C GLU A 159 20.10 -6.11 -9.01
N THR A 160 19.14 -5.26 -8.67
CA THR A 160 19.20 -3.83 -8.97
C THR A 160 20.05 -3.02 -7.99
N HIS A 161 20.31 -3.56 -6.80
CA HIS A 161 21.03 -2.86 -5.72
C HIS A 161 20.41 -1.52 -5.30
N LEU A 162 19.10 -1.33 -5.47
CA LEU A 162 18.36 -0.13 -5.03
C LEU A 162 18.26 -0.11 -3.50
N LYS A 163 19.30 0.45 -2.84
CA LYS A 163 19.49 0.40 -1.38
C LYS A 163 18.40 1.15 -0.61
N ASP A 164 17.85 2.21 -1.19
CA ASP A 164 16.83 3.07 -0.55
C ASP A 164 15.40 2.54 -0.73
N LEU A 165 15.19 1.51 -1.58
CA LEU A 165 13.90 0.87 -1.76
C LEU A 165 13.51 0.06 -0.52
N ARG A 166 12.26 0.15 -0.12
CA ARG A 166 11.67 -0.57 1.01
C ARG A 166 10.47 -1.38 0.56
N TYR A 167 9.87 -2.14 1.48
CA TYR A 167 8.69 -2.95 1.22
C TYR A 167 7.50 -2.49 2.06
N CYS A 168 6.34 -2.46 1.43
CA CYS A 168 5.06 -2.62 2.07
C CYS A 168 4.73 -4.11 2.03
N PHE A 169 4.49 -4.73 3.18
CA PHE A 169 4.14 -6.14 3.25
C PHE A 169 2.63 -6.28 3.35
N ASP A 170 2.02 -6.74 2.27
CA ASP A 170 0.61 -7.05 2.22
C ASP A 170 0.37 -8.51 2.59
N ILE A 171 -0.37 -8.73 3.69
CA ILE A 171 -0.67 -10.07 4.23
C ILE A 171 -1.69 -10.80 3.37
N GLY A 172 -2.70 -10.09 2.87
CA GLY A 172 -3.73 -10.68 2.03
C GLY A 172 -3.17 -11.15 0.70
N HIS A 173 -2.32 -10.37 0.07
CA HIS A 173 -1.61 -10.75 -1.14
C HIS A 173 -0.66 -11.93 -0.91
N ALA A 174 0.05 -11.93 0.21
CA ALA A 174 0.92 -13.05 0.59
C ALA A 174 0.13 -14.36 0.80
N HIS A 175 -1.08 -14.28 1.34
CA HIS A 175 -1.96 -15.43 1.54
C HIS A 175 -2.41 -16.06 0.22
N ILE A 176 -2.68 -15.24 -0.79
CA ILE A 176 -3.05 -15.71 -2.15
C ILE A 176 -1.86 -16.36 -2.87
N ASP A 177 -0.63 -15.88 -2.61
CA ASP A 177 0.56 -16.33 -3.33
C ASP A 177 1.22 -17.55 -2.64
N THR A 178 2.30 -17.36 -1.92
CA THR A 178 3.12 -18.46 -1.34
C THR A 178 2.84 -18.69 0.14
N GLY A 179 1.94 -17.93 0.72
CA GLY A 179 1.59 -17.93 2.14
C GLY A 179 2.35 -16.86 2.93
N VAL A 180 1.72 -16.42 4.03
CA VAL A 180 2.17 -15.26 4.82
C VAL A 180 3.58 -15.47 5.39
N ALA A 181 3.85 -16.62 6.01
CA ALA A 181 5.15 -16.86 6.66
C ALA A 181 6.31 -16.90 5.66
N ALA A 182 6.13 -17.61 4.53
CA ALA A 182 7.17 -17.72 3.50
C ALA A 182 7.47 -16.36 2.83
N SER A 183 6.42 -15.60 2.52
CA SER A 183 6.56 -14.26 1.94
C SER A 183 7.23 -13.29 2.90
N LEU A 184 6.88 -13.34 4.19
CA LEU A 184 7.50 -12.49 5.20
C LEU A 184 8.99 -12.80 5.37
N GLU A 185 9.40 -14.07 5.36
CA GLU A 185 10.81 -14.46 5.42
C GLU A 185 11.64 -13.85 4.30
N LEU A 186 11.08 -13.75 3.10
CA LEU A 186 11.74 -13.15 1.94
C LEU A 186 11.88 -11.62 2.04
N MET A 187 10.94 -10.95 2.73
CA MET A 187 10.83 -9.49 2.71
C MET A 187 11.26 -8.81 4.01
N HIS A 188 11.36 -9.54 5.14
CA HIS A 188 11.43 -9.00 6.51
C HIS A 188 12.47 -7.89 6.75
N GLU A 189 13.63 -7.97 6.11
CA GLU A 189 14.73 -7.01 6.34
C GLU A 189 14.39 -5.58 5.92
N ARG A 190 13.49 -5.44 4.93
CA ARG A 190 13.19 -4.16 4.28
C ARG A 190 11.76 -3.66 4.48
N ILE A 191 10.93 -4.39 5.21
CA ILE A 191 9.57 -3.96 5.52
C ILE A 191 9.61 -2.70 6.38
N VAL A 192 8.76 -1.73 6.04
CA VAL A 192 8.60 -0.46 6.76
C VAL A 192 7.15 -0.12 7.06
N THR A 193 6.23 -0.75 6.37
CA THR A 193 4.77 -0.65 6.58
C THR A 193 4.10 -1.93 6.11
N THR A 194 2.84 -2.12 6.48
CA THR A 194 2.07 -3.32 6.11
C THR A 194 0.71 -2.93 5.55
N HIS A 195 0.13 -3.80 4.73
CA HIS A 195 -1.29 -3.82 4.45
C HIS A 195 -1.90 -5.08 5.02
N LEU A 196 -3.02 -4.91 5.72
CA LEU A 196 -3.72 -5.97 6.42
C LEU A 196 -5.15 -6.04 5.91
N HIS A 197 -5.49 -7.13 5.28
CA HIS A 197 -6.84 -7.49 4.91
C HIS A 197 -6.96 -9.01 4.83
N ASP A 198 -8.16 -9.52 4.93
CA ASP A 198 -8.40 -10.96 4.82
C ASP A 198 -8.95 -11.34 3.44
N ASN A 199 -8.83 -12.61 3.11
CA ASN A 199 -9.41 -13.22 1.92
C ASN A 199 -9.46 -14.75 2.09
N HIS A 200 -10.03 -15.46 1.09
CA HIS A 200 -10.14 -16.91 1.10
C HIS A 200 -9.01 -17.65 0.35
N GLY A 201 -7.90 -16.98 0.07
CA GLY A 201 -6.73 -17.57 -0.60
C GLY A 201 -6.81 -17.66 -2.13
N GLU A 202 -7.89 -17.18 -2.75
CA GLU A 202 -8.09 -17.26 -4.20
C GLU A 202 -8.20 -15.89 -4.88
N LYS A 203 -8.78 -14.92 -4.19
CA LYS A 203 -9.09 -13.59 -4.72
C LYS A 203 -8.70 -12.53 -3.71
N ASP A 204 -8.33 -11.40 -4.24
CA ASP A 204 -8.04 -10.19 -3.50
C ASP A 204 -9.36 -9.52 -3.08
N GLU A 205 -9.87 -9.91 -1.89
CA GLU A 205 -11.22 -9.56 -1.42
C GLU A 205 -11.23 -8.34 -0.51
N HIS A 206 -10.10 -8.00 0.11
CA HIS A 206 -9.96 -6.92 1.10
C HIS A 206 -11.02 -6.98 2.23
N LEU A 207 -11.20 -8.16 2.81
CA LEU A 207 -12.12 -8.40 3.93
C LEU A 207 -11.52 -7.91 5.25
N LEU A 208 -12.36 -7.70 6.27
CA LEU A 208 -11.88 -7.48 7.63
C LEU A 208 -11.10 -8.71 8.14
N PRO A 209 -10.04 -8.52 8.91
CA PRO A 209 -9.34 -9.61 9.59
C PRO A 209 -10.30 -10.53 10.36
N GLY A 210 -10.25 -11.83 10.04
CA GLY A 210 -11.11 -12.87 10.60
C GLY A 210 -12.40 -13.13 9.80
N GLU A 211 -12.65 -12.44 8.70
CA GLU A 211 -13.74 -12.76 7.77
C GLU A 211 -13.35 -13.73 6.65
N GLY A 212 -12.04 -13.98 6.46
CA GLY A 212 -11.49 -14.92 5.48
C GLY A 212 -10.86 -16.15 6.14
N THR A 213 -9.73 -16.61 5.58
CA THR A 213 -9.05 -17.84 6.00
C THR A 213 -7.60 -17.64 6.46
N ILE A 214 -7.14 -16.41 6.62
CA ILE A 214 -5.80 -16.12 7.14
C ILE A 214 -5.72 -16.52 8.62
N ASP A 215 -4.68 -17.27 8.98
CA ASP A 215 -4.34 -17.54 10.38
C ASP A 215 -3.70 -16.29 10.99
N TRP A 216 -4.53 -15.42 11.58
CA TRP A 216 -4.09 -14.15 12.16
C TRP A 216 -3.22 -14.30 13.39
N ASP A 217 -3.36 -15.39 14.16
CA ASP A 217 -2.46 -15.68 15.31
C ASP A 217 -1.04 -15.95 14.80
N ALA A 218 -0.90 -16.80 13.79
CA ALA A 218 0.40 -17.07 13.18
C ALA A 218 0.97 -15.85 12.45
N ALA A 219 0.14 -15.10 11.72
CA ALA A 219 0.53 -13.90 10.98
C ALA A 219 1.05 -12.81 11.92
N MET A 220 0.31 -12.49 12.98
CA MET A 220 0.69 -11.45 13.95
C MET A 220 1.93 -11.87 14.75
N LYS A 221 2.04 -13.13 15.16
CA LYS A 221 3.24 -13.67 15.79
C LYS A 221 4.47 -13.45 14.92
N THR A 222 4.37 -13.76 13.64
CA THR A 222 5.47 -13.62 12.69
C THR A 222 5.83 -12.15 12.42
N LEU A 223 4.83 -11.27 12.31
CA LEU A 223 5.05 -9.82 12.17
C LEU A 223 5.75 -9.22 13.40
N ARG A 224 5.34 -9.60 14.61
CA ARG A 224 5.91 -9.08 15.86
C ARG A 224 7.28 -9.67 16.18
N ALA A 225 7.67 -10.78 15.57
CA ALA A 225 9.04 -11.28 15.62
C ALA A 225 10.03 -10.37 14.85
N ASN A 226 9.55 -9.46 14.01
CA ASN A 226 10.39 -8.46 13.38
C ASN A 226 10.95 -7.50 14.44
N PRO A 227 12.27 -7.24 14.48
CA PRO A 227 12.88 -6.35 15.48
C PRO A 227 12.42 -4.89 15.37
N LYS A 228 11.76 -4.52 14.27
CA LYS A 228 11.11 -3.22 14.09
C LYS A 228 9.62 -3.39 14.38
N GLU A 229 9.10 -2.51 15.19
CA GLU A 229 7.65 -2.39 15.33
C GLU A 229 7.06 -1.87 14.02
N LEU A 230 6.35 -2.75 13.32
CA LEU A 230 5.74 -2.41 12.05
C LEU A 230 4.36 -1.80 12.27
N PRO A 231 4.02 -0.69 11.57
CA PRO A 231 2.68 -0.14 11.62
C PRO A 231 1.68 -1.11 11.01
N LEU A 232 0.50 -1.20 11.61
CA LEU A 232 -0.61 -1.99 11.09
C LEU A 232 -1.52 -1.05 10.30
N VAL A 233 -1.64 -1.27 8.99
CA VAL A 233 -2.50 -0.49 8.10
C VAL A 233 -3.58 -1.40 7.54
N LEU A 234 -4.83 -1.20 7.92
CA LEU A 234 -5.96 -1.93 7.35
C LEU A 234 -6.29 -1.35 5.96
N GLU A 235 -6.23 -2.19 4.94
CA GLU A 235 -6.63 -1.87 3.58
C GLU A 235 -7.90 -2.63 3.22
N LEU A 236 -9.04 -1.96 3.38
CA LEU A 236 -10.35 -2.58 3.29
C LEU A 236 -11.14 -2.08 2.09
N LYS A 237 -11.94 -2.97 1.50
CA LYS A 237 -12.85 -2.63 0.43
C LYS A 237 -14.24 -2.39 0.98
N GLU A 238 -14.80 -1.23 0.66
CA GLU A 238 -16.19 -0.94 0.96
C GLU A 238 -17.13 -1.84 0.13
N LYS A 239 -17.90 -2.71 0.81
CA LYS A 239 -18.86 -3.62 0.17
C LYS A 239 -20.16 -2.91 -0.21
N ALA A 240 -20.57 -1.97 0.65
CA ALA A 240 -21.70 -1.06 0.46
C ALA A 240 -21.41 0.22 1.23
N ALA A 241 -22.11 1.31 0.95
CA ALA A 241 -21.87 2.58 1.64
C ALA A 241 -21.87 2.39 3.17
N GLY A 242 -20.70 2.63 3.80
CA GLY A 242 -20.49 2.46 5.25
C GLY A 242 -20.32 1.02 5.74
N ASP A 243 -20.00 0.05 4.89
CA ASP A 243 -19.69 -1.32 5.30
C ASP A 243 -18.32 -1.75 4.75
N PRO A 244 -17.31 -2.04 5.62
CA PRO A 244 -17.43 -2.09 7.08
C PRO A 244 -17.62 -0.72 7.72
N SER A 245 -18.41 -0.68 8.81
CA SER A 245 -18.52 0.53 9.63
C SER A 245 -17.20 0.80 10.36
N LEU A 246 -16.94 2.05 10.74
CA LEU A 246 -15.72 2.40 11.48
C LEU A 246 -15.59 1.66 12.81
N ASP A 247 -16.71 1.39 13.49
CA ASP A 247 -16.70 0.59 14.73
C ASP A 247 -16.14 -0.82 14.49
N LYS A 248 -16.55 -1.48 13.39
CA LYS A 248 -15.99 -2.79 13.00
C LYS A 248 -14.48 -2.69 12.66
N VAL A 249 -14.07 -1.60 12.03
CA VAL A 249 -12.64 -1.35 11.74
C VAL A 249 -11.84 -1.19 13.03
N CYS A 250 -12.34 -0.42 14.00
CA CYS A 250 -11.71 -0.27 15.31
C CYS A 250 -11.64 -1.61 16.07
N GLU A 251 -12.75 -2.38 16.10
CA GLU A 251 -12.77 -3.71 16.70
C GLU A 251 -11.76 -4.68 16.05
N ALA A 252 -11.53 -4.56 14.74
CA ALA A 252 -10.52 -5.36 14.05
C ALA A 252 -9.10 -4.98 14.48
N PHE A 253 -8.80 -3.68 14.65
CA PHE A 253 -7.52 -3.23 15.22
C PHE A 253 -7.31 -3.77 16.62
N ASP A 254 -8.30 -3.62 17.52
CA ASP A 254 -8.21 -4.08 18.89
C ASP A 254 -7.90 -5.59 18.96
N LYS A 255 -8.58 -6.40 18.13
CA LYS A 255 -8.32 -7.84 18.03
C LYS A 255 -6.91 -8.17 17.53
N LEU A 256 -6.42 -7.45 16.51
CA LEU A 256 -5.07 -7.66 15.99
C LEU A 256 -4.01 -7.29 17.03
N GLU A 257 -4.20 -6.21 17.80
CA GLU A 257 -3.30 -5.81 18.87
C GLU A 257 -3.30 -6.81 20.01
N GLU A 258 -4.47 -7.26 20.49
CA GLU A 258 -4.57 -8.32 21.48
C GLU A 258 -3.88 -9.63 21.05
N THR A 259 -4.04 -9.99 19.79
CA THR A 259 -3.38 -11.17 19.21
C THR A 259 -1.85 -11.00 19.21
N ALA A 260 -1.39 -9.80 18.87
CA ALA A 260 0.03 -9.46 18.88
C ALA A 260 0.64 -9.52 20.29
N GLU A 261 -0.06 -8.98 21.30
CA GLU A 261 0.38 -9.01 22.70
C GLU A 261 0.52 -10.44 23.24
N LYS A 262 -0.50 -11.28 23.01
CA LYS A 262 -0.46 -12.72 23.38
C LYS A 262 0.71 -13.46 22.73
N ALA A 263 1.06 -13.10 21.49
CA ALA A 263 2.17 -13.71 20.77
C ALA A 263 3.54 -13.37 21.39
N VAL A 264 3.68 -12.19 22.00
CA VAL A 264 4.92 -11.75 22.69
C VAL A 264 5.04 -12.39 24.08
N GLU A 265 3.93 -12.54 24.83
CA GLU A 265 3.93 -13.13 26.16
C GLU A 265 4.18 -14.66 26.14
N GLY A 266 3.89 -15.33 25.03
CA GLY A 266 4.05 -16.78 24.84
C GLY A 266 5.38 -17.21 24.23
N ALA A 267 6.30 -16.29 23.94
CA ALA A 267 7.61 -16.56 23.35
C ALA A 267 8.72 -16.44 24.37
#